data_ee149d71fa294931570d6be3fe62e385
#
_entry.id   ee149d71fa294931570d6be3fe62e385
#
_cell.length_a   1.000
_cell.length_b   1.000
_cell.length_c   1.000
_cell.angle_alpha   90.00
_cell.angle_beta   90.00
_cell.angle_gamma   90.00
#
_symmetry.space_group_name_H-M   'P 1'
#
loop_
_entity.id
_entity.type
_entity.pdbx_description
1 polymer ?
#
loop_
_entity_poly.entity_id
_entity_poly.type
_entity_poly.pdbx_seq_one_letter_code
_entity_poly.pdbx_strand_id
1 'polypeptide(L)'
;MEIFPAIDLKEGKAVRLSKGDMATAKIYSNNPEELAKEFENLGAKWLHVVDLDGAFAGEAINLKAVEKIASATNLKIQLGGGIRTKERIKSYLDSGISRVILGSIALKNPNFVKEVAKIYPVAIGIDALNGYVATEGWADVSNMKATDLAREFAGAGAEAIICTDISKDGMLEGVNVKFTKEIALASGIDTIASGGVKDLNDITALKEAGGIYGVIIGKAYYEGKIDLKEAFRLVR
;
A
#
# COMPACT_ATOMS: atom_id res chain seq x y z
N MET A 1 -0.73 3.62 -16.13
CA MET A 1 -0.71 2.85 -14.86
C MET A 1 0.47 3.35 -14.02
N GLU A 2 0.31 3.49 -12.70
CA GLU A 2 1.40 3.97 -11.82
C GLU A 2 2.07 2.80 -11.10
N ILE A 3 3.37 2.93 -10.81
CA ILE A 3 4.13 1.96 -10.02
C ILE A 3 4.51 2.61 -8.69
N PHE A 4 4.28 1.87 -7.62
CA PHE A 4 4.55 2.27 -6.24
C PHE A 4 5.63 1.34 -5.65
N PRO A 5 6.92 1.71 -5.70
CA PRO A 5 7.91 1.02 -4.89
C PRO A 5 7.51 1.09 -3.41
N ALA A 6 7.80 0.03 -2.65
CA ALA A 6 7.34 -0.08 -1.28
C ALA A 6 8.49 -0.12 -0.26
N ILE A 7 8.32 0.62 0.84
CA ILE A 7 9.16 0.58 2.04
C ILE A 7 8.28 0.24 3.24
N ASP A 8 8.56 -0.88 3.90
CA ASP A 8 7.99 -1.19 5.20
C ASP A 8 8.97 -0.73 6.28
N LEU A 9 8.48 0.04 7.24
CA LEU A 9 9.28 0.57 8.35
C LEU A 9 9.07 -0.25 9.61
N LYS A 10 10.17 -0.72 10.19
CA LYS A 10 10.23 -1.33 11.52
C LYS A 10 11.46 -0.82 12.25
N GLU A 11 11.25 -0.29 13.46
CA GLU A 11 12.35 0.28 14.29
C GLU A 11 13.20 1.29 13.50
N GLY A 12 12.57 2.12 12.67
CA GLY A 12 13.22 3.14 11.84
C GLY A 12 13.97 2.62 10.62
N LYS A 13 13.88 1.32 10.30
CA LYS A 13 14.61 0.66 9.22
C LYS A 13 13.67 0.18 8.13
N ALA A 14 14.17 0.09 6.89
CA ALA A 14 13.45 -0.54 5.79
C ALA A 14 13.57 -2.07 5.88
N VAL A 15 12.42 -2.74 6.00
CA VAL A 15 12.34 -4.19 6.14
C VAL A 15 11.35 -4.80 5.14
N ARG A 16 11.34 -6.12 5.03
CA ARG A 16 10.27 -6.89 4.38
C ARG A 16 9.91 -8.08 5.25
N LEU A 17 8.61 -8.35 5.32
CA LEU A 17 8.06 -9.49 6.00
C LEU A 17 7.73 -10.63 5.00
N SER A 18 7.57 -11.83 5.49
CA SER A 18 6.97 -12.93 4.75
C SER A 18 5.57 -13.17 5.32
N LYS A 19 4.54 -13.01 4.46
CA LYS A 19 3.11 -13.14 4.85
C LYS A 19 2.71 -12.30 6.07
N GLY A 20 3.29 -11.10 6.21
CA GLY A 20 2.97 -10.19 7.32
C GLY A 20 3.53 -10.60 8.70
N ASP A 21 4.27 -11.69 8.80
CA ASP A 21 4.82 -12.14 10.09
C ASP A 21 6.02 -11.29 10.52
N MET A 22 5.85 -10.53 11.60
CA MET A 22 6.85 -9.63 12.18
C MET A 22 8.14 -10.34 12.61
N ALA A 23 8.09 -11.63 12.94
CA ALA A 23 9.27 -12.42 13.31
C ALA A 23 10.17 -12.72 12.10
N THR A 24 9.63 -12.62 10.89
CA THR A 24 10.35 -12.87 9.62
C THR A 24 11.03 -11.62 9.05
N ALA A 25 11.02 -10.50 9.77
CA ALA A 25 11.53 -9.23 9.28
C ALA A 25 12.99 -9.32 8.83
N LYS A 26 13.23 -9.12 7.53
CA LYS A 26 14.56 -9.01 6.94
C LYS A 26 14.85 -7.54 6.68
N ILE A 27 15.95 -7.03 7.22
CA ILE A 27 16.40 -5.64 7.03
C ILE A 27 17.07 -5.53 5.66
N TYR A 28 16.65 -4.55 4.86
CA TYR A 28 17.25 -4.23 3.57
C TYR A 28 17.98 -2.89 3.58
N SER A 29 17.58 -1.95 4.44
CA SER A 29 18.32 -0.72 4.64
C SER A 29 18.13 -0.19 6.06
N ASN A 30 19.22 0.34 6.64
CA ASN A 30 19.18 1.10 7.89
C ASN A 30 18.83 2.57 7.65
N ASN A 31 18.87 3.03 6.40
CA ASN A 31 18.62 4.40 5.98
C ASN A 31 17.48 4.42 4.93
N PRO A 32 16.21 4.35 5.34
CA PRO A 32 15.08 4.28 4.40
C PRO A 32 14.97 5.51 3.50
N GLU A 33 15.48 6.68 3.92
CA GLU A 33 15.56 7.89 3.12
C GLU A 33 16.49 7.75 1.91
N GLU A 34 17.61 7.02 2.04
CA GLU A 34 18.51 6.78 0.90
C GLU A 34 17.87 5.81 -0.12
N LEU A 35 17.14 4.82 0.37
CA LEU A 35 16.38 3.92 -0.48
C LEU A 35 15.26 4.66 -1.24
N ALA A 36 14.60 5.61 -0.60
CA ALA A 36 13.60 6.45 -1.25
C ALA A 36 14.21 7.32 -2.37
N LYS A 37 15.40 7.90 -2.15
CA LYS A 37 16.17 8.61 -3.19
C LYS A 37 16.54 7.70 -4.36
N GLU A 38 16.92 6.46 -4.06
CA GLU A 38 17.20 5.48 -5.10
C GLU A 38 15.97 5.25 -5.98
N PHE A 39 14.78 5.05 -5.39
CA PHE A 39 13.53 4.91 -6.13
C PHE A 39 13.21 6.15 -6.97
N GLU A 40 13.40 7.36 -6.44
CA GLU A 40 13.22 8.60 -7.18
C GLU A 40 14.17 8.67 -8.40
N ASN A 41 15.45 8.34 -8.22
CA ASN A 41 16.46 8.31 -9.28
C ASN A 41 16.16 7.25 -10.36
N LEU A 42 15.50 6.15 -9.99
CA LEU A 42 15.04 5.13 -10.93
C LEU A 42 13.82 5.58 -11.74
N GLY A 43 13.15 6.66 -11.33
CA GLY A 43 12.03 7.28 -12.04
C GLY A 43 10.67 7.09 -11.38
N ALA A 44 10.63 6.69 -10.12
CA ALA A 44 9.39 6.65 -9.34
C ALA A 44 8.79 8.06 -9.20
N LYS A 45 7.47 8.13 -9.17
CA LYS A 45 6.70 9.33 -8.84
C LYS A 45 6.01 9.19 -7.49
N TRP A 46 5.71 7.96 -7.12
CA TRP A 46 5.06 7.59 -5.90
C TRP A 46 5.93 6.64 -5.08
N LEU A 47 5.76 6.69 -3.76
CA LEU A 47 6.30 5.75 -2.81
C LEU A 47 5.16 5.22 -1.92
N HIS A 48 5.11 3.92 -1.72
CA HIS A 48 4.24 3.28 -0.74
C HIS A 48 5.02 2.99 0.54
N VAL A 49 4.55 3.50 1.66
CA VAL A 49 5.20 3.32 2.96
C VAL A 49 4.23 2.69 3.95
N VAL A 50 4.69 1.73 4.74
CA VAL A 50 3.93 1.15 5.84
C VAL A 50 4.73 1.27 7.14
N ASP A 51 4.15 1.94 8.14
CA ASP A 51 4.65 1.91 9.52
C ASP A 51 4.15 0.62 10.19
N LEU A 52 4.98 -0.43 10.16
CA LEU A 52 4.61 -1.74 10.74
C LEU A 52 4.43 -1.66 12.26
N ASP A 53 5.31 -0.95 12.95
CA ASP A 53 5.19 -0.80 14.41
C ASP A 53 3.92 -0.02 14.75
N GLY A 54 3.62 1.03 13.97
CA GLY A 54 2.40 1.82 14.10
C GLY A 54 1.13 1.02 13.83
N ALA A 55 1.17 0.06 12.92
CA ALA A 55 0.02 -0.81 12.63
C ALA A 55 -0.44 -1.59 13.87
N PHE A 56 0.50 -2.07 14.68
CA PHE A 56 0.22 -2.78 15.92
C PHE A 56 -0.07 -1.84 17.09
N ALA A 57 0.77 -0.81 17.29
CA ALA A 57 0.63 0.11 18.41
C ALA A 57 -0.57 1.09 18.28
N GLY A 58 -1.02 1.37 17.05
CA GLY A 58 -2.01 2.42 16.78
C GLY A 58 -1.45 3.84 16.93
N GLU A 59 -0.12 3.97 16.99
CA GLU A 59 0.62 5.22 17.14
C GLU A 59 1.66 5.38 16.03
N ALA A 60 2.14 6.62 15.77
CA ALA A 60 3.14 6.89 14.74
C ALA A 60 4.56 6.58 15.27
N ILE A 61 4.90 5.30 15.39
CA ILE A 61 6.17 4.88 15.97
C ILE A 61 7.35 5.31 15.10
N ASN A 62 7.22 5.19 13.78
CA ASN A 62 8.28 5.51 12.82
C ASN A 62 8.17 6.94 12.23
N LEU A 63 7.46 7.87 12.88
CA LEU A 63 7.23 9.23 12.35
C LEU A 63 8.54 9.92 11.91
N LYS A 64 9.61 9.83 12.72
CA LYS A 64 10.91 10.42 12.36
C LYS A 64 11.53 9.84 11.08
N ALA A 65 11.36 8.55 10.83
CA ALA A 65 11.81 7.94 9.58
C ALA A 65 10.96 8.40 8.40
N VAL A 66 9.65 8.53 8.59
CA VAL A 66 8.70 9.08 7.60
C VAL A 66 9.07 10.51 7.23
N GLU A 67 9.34 11.38 8.22
CA GLU A 67 9.76 12.77 8.00
C GLU A 67 11.08 12.87 7.23
N LYS A 68 12.06 11.99 7.53
CA LYS A 68 13.31 11.91 6.78
C LYS A 68 13.07 11.52 5.31
N ILE A 69 12.25 10.52 5.06
CA ILE A 69 11.89 10.12 3.69
C ILE A 69 11.23 11.28 2.95
N ALA A 70 10.23 11.92 3.56
CA ALA A 70 9.49 13.02 2.94
C ALA A 70 10.38 14.24 2.64
N SER A 71 11.32 14.56 3.53
CA SER A 71 12.26 15.68 3.34
C SER A 71 13.39 15.38 2.35
N ALA A 72 13.69 14.10 2.12
CA ALA A 72 14.82 13.68 1.29
C ALA A 72 14.49 13.54 -0.21
N THR A 73 13.19 13.51 -0.59
CA THR A 73 12.73 13.27 -1.95
C THR A 73 11.55 14.16 -2.32
N ASN A 74 11.25 14.28 -3.63
CA ASN A 74 10.03 14.91 -4.14
C ASN A 74 8.94 13.88 -4.47
N LEU A 75 9.08 12.64 -4.01
CA LEU A 75 8.09 11.60 -4.25
C LEU A 75 6.77 11.92 -3.57
N LYS A 76 5.67 11.65 -4.25
CA LYS A 76 4.38 11.57 -3.59
C LYS A 76 4.37 10.31 -2.71
N ILE A 77 4.05 10.45 -1.44
CA ILE A 77 4.10 9.35 -0.49
C ILE A 77 2.69 8.98 -0.04
N GLN A 78 2.33 7.71 -0.17
CA GLN A 78 1.17 7.14 0.50
C GLN A 78 1.61 6.30 1.69
N LEU A 79 1.03 6.59 2.87
CA LEU A 79 1.46 5.99 4.14
C LEU A 79 0.30 5.28 4.85
N GLY A 80 0.54 4.01 5.21
CA GLY A 80 -0.31 3.21 6.09
C GLY A 80 0.39 2.84 7.39
N GLY A 81 -0.38 2.29 8.35
CA GLY A 81 0.13 1.84 9.64
C GLY A 81 -0.63 2.43 10.82
N GLY A 82 -1.72 1.79 11.25
CA GLY A 82 -2.44 2.11 12.48
C GLY A 82 -3.17 3.46 12.53
N ILE A 83 -3.48 4.08 11.39
CA ILE A 83 -4.15 5.38 11.32
C ILE A 83 -5.63 5.22 11.62
N ARG A 84 -6.12 5.81 12.72
CA ARG A 84 -7.48 5.59 13.24
C ARG A 84 -8.20 6.87 13.67
N THR A 85 -7.53 8.04 13.66
CA THR A 85 -8.10 9.32 14.09
C THR A 85 -7.78 10.47 13.14
N LYS A 86 -8.57 11.54 13.18
CA LYS A 86 -8.34 12.76 12.37
C LYS A 86 -7.01 13.43 12.71
N GLU A 87 -6.66 13.45 13.99
CA GLU A 87 -5.39 14.03 14.48
C GLU A 87 -4.20 13.31 13.87
N ARG A 88 -4.28 11.97 13.77
CA ARG A 88 -3.23 11.16 13.16
C ARG A 88 -3.13 11.39 11.64
N ILE A 89 -4.27 11.46 10.96
CA ILE A 89 -4.31 11.82 9.54
C ILE A 89 -3.61 13.17 9.33
N LYS A 90 -4.02 14.18 10.09
CA LYS A 90 -3.44 15.53 9.99
C LYS A 90 -1.95 15.54 10.29
N SER A 91 -1.50 14.86 11.34
CA SER A 91 -0.08 14.76 11.73
C SER A 91 0.79 14.23 10.59
N TYR A 92 0.36 13.17 9.90
CA TYR A 92 1.12 12.64 8.77
C TYR A 92 1.09 13.56 7.54
N LEU A 93 -0.05 14.18 7.24
CA LEU A 93 -0.12 15.14 6.13
C LEU A 93 0.76 16.37 6.39
N ASP A 94 0.78 16.88 7.62
CA ASP A 94 1.66 17.98 8.04
C ASP A 94 3.16 17.59 7.95
N SER A 95 3.49 16.30 8.02
CA SER A 95 4.84 15.75 7.85
C SER A 95 5.26 15.54 6.37
N GLY A 96 4.44 15.98 5.41
CA GLY A 96 4.74 15.90 3.98
C GLY A 96 4.23 14.64 3.26
N ILE A 97 3.37 13.85 3.93
CA ILE A 97 2.72 12.70 3.29
C ILE A 97 1.61 13.19 2.34
N SER A 98 1.57 12.64 1.12
CA SER A 98 0.62 13.06 0.08
C SER A 98 -0.78 12.48 0.29
N ARG A 99 -0.89 11.26 0.81
CA ARG A 99 -2.15 10.65 1.24
C ARG A 99 -1.93 9.56 2.29
N VAL A 100 -2.91 9.38 3.15
CA VAL A 100 -2.91 8.33 4.17
C VAL A 100 -3.69 7.10 3.70
N ILE A 101 -3.32 5.93 4.21
CA ILE A 101 -4.00 4.67 3.92
C ILE A 101 -4.74 4.21 5.17
N LEU A 102 -6.05 4.04 5.03
CA LEU A 102 -6.93 3.56 6.09
C LEU A 102 -7.30 2.10 5.81
N GLY A 103 -6.71 1.17 6.57
CA GLY A 103 -6.91 -0.28 6.43
C GLY A 103 -8.03 -0.80 7.34
N SER A 104 -7.71 -1.49 8.44
CA SER A 104 -8.67 -2.13 9.37
C SER A 104 -9.82 -1.24 9.81
N ILE A 105 -9.59 0.08 9.93
CA ILE A 105 -10.63 1.05 10.28
C ILE A 105 -11.74 1.16 9.22
N ALA A 106 -11.43 0.84 7.96
CA ALA A 106 -12.41 0.87 6.88
C ALA A 106 -13.53 -0.17 7.08
N LEU A 107 -13.18 -1.33 7.64
CA LEU A 107 -14.17 -2.34 8.03
C LEU A 107 -14.83 -1.99 9.37
N LYS A 108 -14.05 -1.54 10.36
CA LYS A 108 -14.52 -1.33 11.73
C LYS A 108 -15.40 -0.09 11.88
N ASN A 109 -15.11 0.97 11.17
CA ASN A 109 -15.84 2.24 11.20
C ASN A 109 -15.89 2.90 9.81
N PRO A 110 -16.68 2.34 8.87
CA PRO A 110 -16.76 2.86 7.50
C PRO A 110 -17.28 4.31 7.45
N ASN A 111 -18.14 4.70 8.38
CA ASN A 111 -18.68 6.07 8.44
C ASN A 111 -17.58 7.10 8.72
N PHE A 112 -16.68 6.80 9.65
CA PHE A 112 -15.51 7.64 9.89
C PHE A 112 -14.67 7.80 8.62
N VAL A 113 -14.39 6.69 7.91
CA VAL A 113 -13.60 6.73 6.68
C VAL A 113 -14.27 7.55 5.59
N LYS A 114 -15.59 7.39 5.40
CA LYS A 114 -16.38 8.21 4.46
C LYS A 114 -16.38 9.70 4.81
N GLU A 115 -16.38 10.03 6.10
CA GLU A 115 -16.29 11.41 6.56
C GLU A 115 -14.92 12.02 6.24
N VAL A 116 -13.83 11.34 6.63
CA VAL A 116 -12.48 11.89 6.46
C VAL A 116 -12.02 11.89 5.01
N ALA A 117 -12.49 10.96 4.18
CA ALA A 117 -12.17 10.91 2.75
C ALA A 117 -12.72 12.11 1.96
N LYS A 118 -13.73 12.82 2.49
CA LYS A 118 -14.24 14.08 1.89
C LYS A 118 -13.37 15.30 2.20
N ILE A 119 -12.49 15.18 3.18
CA ILE A 119 -11.72 16.29 3.72
C ILE A 119 -10.22 16.14 3.46
N TYR A 120 -9.74 14.91 3.52
CA TYR A 120 -8.32 14.56 3.44
C TYR A 120 -8.03 13.63 2.27
N PRO A 121 -6.82 13.66 1.70
CA PRO A 121 -6.38 12.69 0.70
C PRO A 121 -6.23 11.31 1.36
N VAL A 122 -7.16 10.42 1.07
CA VAL A 122 -7.27 9.08 1.67
C VAL A 122 -7.25 8.01 0.59
N ALA A 123 -6.45 6.97 0.80
CA ALA A 123 -6.61 5.67 0.15
C ALA A 123 -7.18 4.66 1.15
N ILE A 124 -7.95 3.70 0.66
CA ILE A 124 -8.52 2.63 1.48
C ILE A 124 -7.71 1.36 1.26
N GLY A 125 -7.20 0.76 2.34
CA GLY A 125 -6.55 -0.55 2.30
C GLY A 125 -7.57 -1.68 2.46
N ILE A 126 -7.66 -2.57 1.48
CA ILE A 126 -8.47 -3.78 1.53
C ILE A 126 -7.54 -4.98 1.36
N ASP A 127 -7.13 -5.54 2.46
CA ASP A 127 -6.36 -6.78 2.49
C ASP A 127 -7.33 -7.95 2.58
N ALA A 128 -7.15 -8.97 1.74
CA ALA A 128 -8.09 -10.08 1.67
C ALA A 128 -7.40 -11.43 1.61
N LEU A 129 -7.99 -12.41 2.29
CA LEU A 129 -7.65 -13.82 2.18
C LEU A 129 -8.86 -14.56 1.59
N ASN A 130 -8.66 -15.24 0.46
CA ASN A 130 -9.73 -15.95 -0.25
C ASN A 130 -10.97 -15.07 -0.55
N GLY A 131 -10.76 -13.77 -0.81
CA GLY A 131 -11.82 -12.82 -1.11
C GLY A 131 -12.53 -12.20 0.10
N TYR A 132 -12.17 -12.57 1.34
CA TYR A 132 -12.70 -12.01 2.57
C TYR A 132 -11.72 -11.04 3.21
N VAL A 133 -12.22 -9.92 3.73
CA VAL A 133 -11.40 -8.85 4.32
C VAL A 133 -10.71 -9.32 5.58
N ALA A 134 -9.40 -9.09 5.65
CA ALA A 134 -8.60 -9.31 6.84
C ALA A 134 -8.22 -7.99 7.52
N THR A 135 -8.08 -8.02 8.84
CA THR A 135 -7.76 -6.87 9.69
C THR A 135 -6.67 -7.23 10.71
N GLU A 136 -6.29 -6.26 11.54
CA GLU A 136 -5.32 -6.44 12.63
C GLU A 136 -3.97 -7.04 12.17
N GLY A 137 -3.39 -6.50 11.08
CA GLY A 137 -2.16 -7.06 10.52
C GLY A 137 -2.33 -8.50 10.01
N TRP A 138 -3.55 -8.80 9.49
CA TRP A 138 -3.97 -10.08 8.89
C TRP A 138 -4.26 -11.19 9.90
N ALA A 139 -4.26 -10.87 11.20
CA ALA A 139 -4.53 -11.85 12.25
C ALA A 139 -6.01 -12.28 12.33
N ASP A 140 -6.92 -11.44 11.82
CA ASP A 140 -8.36 -11.68 11.85
C ASP A 140 -8.95 -11.60 10.44
N VAL A 141 -9.68 -12.64 10.02
CA VAL A 141 -10.38 -12.68 8.73
C VAL A 141 -11.88 -12.61 8.97
N SER A 142 -12.48 -11.56 8.46
CA SER A 142 -13.91 -11.29 8.62
C SER A 142 -14.79 -12.10 7.66
N ASN A 143 -16.10 -12.03 7.85
CA ASN A 143 -17.10 -12.57 6.92
C ASN A 143 -17.48 -11.55 5.80
N MET A 144 -16.87 -10.35 5.78
CA MET A 144 -17.11 -9.33 4.77
C MET A 144 -16.34 -9.68 3.49
N LYS A 145 -17.02 -9.73 2.35
CA LYS A 145 -16.33 -9.84 1.05
C LYS A 145 -15.61 -8.54 0.72
N ALA A 146 -14.41 -8.64 0.20
CA ALA A 146 -13.61 -7.49 -0.22
C ALA A 146 -14.32 -6.61 -1.26
N THR A 147 -15.05 -7.23 -2.21
CA THR A 147 -15.86 -6.52 -3.20
C THR A 147 -17.04 -5.76 -2.59
N ASP A 148 -17.64 -6.27 -1.50
CA ASP A 148 -18.75 -5.60 -0.84
C ASP A 148 -18.25 -4.40 -0.04
N LEU A 149 -17.11 -4.55 0.65
CA LEU A 149 -16.45 -3.41 1.31
C LEU A 149 -16.01 -2.35 0.30
N ALA A 150 -15.45 -2.75 -0.85
CA ALA A 150 -15.07 -1.82 -1.92
C ALA A 150 -16.28 -1.03 -2.45
N ARG A 151 -17.41 -1.71 -2.67
CA ARG A 151 -18.67 -1.09 -3.11
C ARG A 151 -19.23 -0.10 -2.09
N GLU A 152 -19.04 -0.37 -0.81
CA GLU A 152 -19.48 0.53 0.26
C GLU A 152 -18.81 1.91 0.20
N PHE A 153 -17.62 1.99 -0.37
CA PHE A 153 -16.87 3.24 -0.53
C PHE A 153 -17.04 3.90 -1.91
N ALA A 154 -17.85 3.33 -2.80
CA ALA A 154 -18.14 3.96 -4.08
C ALA A 154 -18.71 5.37 -3.87
N GLY A 155 -18.08 6.39 -4.49
CA GLY A 155 -18.48 7.79 -4.35
C GLY A 155 -18.19 8.42 -2.98
N ALA A 156 -17.45 7.77 -2.08
CA ALA A 156 -17.15 8.28 -0.74
C ALA A 156 -16.09 9.40 -0.72
N GLY A 157 -15.37 9.62 -1.82
CA GLY A 157 -14.32 10.65 -1.92
C GLY A 157 -12.90 10.12 -1.69
N ALA A 158 -12.72 8.82 -1.47
CA ALA A 158 -11.38 8.23 -1.42
C ALA A 158 -10.69 8.31 -2.79
N GLU A 159 -9.39 8.64 -2.80
CA GLU A 159 -8.61 8.79 -4.03
C GLU A 159 -8.20 7.44 -4.65
N ALA A 160 -8.03 6.41 -3.83
CA ALA A 160 -7.65 5.09 -4.30
C ALA A 160 -8.09 3.98 -3.35
N ILE A 161 -8.16 2.75 -3.88
CA ILE A 161 -8.18 1.51 -3.10
C ILE A 161 -6.89 0.75 -3.36
N ILE A 162 -6.20 0.34 -2.30
CA ILE A 162 -5.09 -0.60 -2.36
C ILE A 162 -5.66 -1.96 -1.99
N CYS A 163 -5.62 -2.92 -2.90
CA CYS A 163 -6.12 -4.26 -2.63
C CYS A 163 -4.98 -5.27 -2.61
N THR A 164 -4.82 -5.95 -1.46
CA THR A 164 -3.78 -6.94 -1.25
C THR A 164 -4.38 -8.34 -1.21
N ASP A 165 -3.92 -9.23 -2.09
CA ASP A 165 -4.13 -10.67 -1.90
C ASP A 165 -3.06 -11.20 -0.92
N ILE A 166 -3.48 -11.41 0.33
CA ILE A 166 -2.58 -11.81 1.42
C ILE A 166 -1.91 -13.16 1.12
N SER A 167 -2.62 -14.08 0.46
CA SER A 167 -2.08 -15.39 0.15
C SER A 167 -0.85 -15.33 -0.76
N LYS A 168 -0.72 -14.25 -1.52
CA LYS A 168 0.36 -14.01 -2.49
C LYS A 168 1.42 -13.05 -1.96
N ASP A 169 1.13 -12.28 -0.89
CA ASP A 169 2.07 -11.26 -0.44
C ASP A 169 3.39 -11.87 0.03
N GLY A 170 4.48 -11.34 -0.50
CA GLY A 170 5.83 -11.81 -0.23
C GLY A 170 6.19 -13.18 -0.85
N MET A 171 5.31 -13.80 -1.65
CA MET A 171 5.53 -15.15 -2.20
C MET A 171 6.18 -15.15 -3.60
N LEU A 172 6.16 -14.02 -4.34
CA LEU A 172 6.66 -13.94 -5.72
C LEU A 172 5.99 -14.96 -6.67
N GLU A 173 4.69 -15.19 -6.49
CA GLU A 173 3.90 -16.16 -7.25
C GLU A 173 3.01 -15.53 -8.32
N GLY A 174 3.15 -14.23 -8.54
CA GLY A 174 2.34 -13.45 -9.46
C GLY A 174 1.17 -12.74 -8.78
N VAL A 175 0.86 -11.52 -9.27
CA VAL A 175 -0.21 -10.67 -8.76
C VAL A 175 -1.60 -11.23 -9.11
N ASN A 176 -2.58 -11.01 -8.23
CA ASN A 176 -3.95 -11.43 -8.50
C ASN A 176 -4.73 -10.38 -9.34
N VAL A 177 -4.49 -10.40 -10.66
CA VAL A 177 -5.11 -9.48 -11.62
C VAL A 177 -6.63 -9.51 -11.55
N LYS A 178 -7.21 -10.73 -11.47
CA LYS A 178 -8.67 -10.92 -11.41
C LYS A 178 -9.27 -10.25 -10.19
N PHE A 179 -8.72 -10.51 -9.02
CA PHE A 179 -9.17 -9.93 -7.76
C PHE A 179 -9.07 -8.39 -7.79
N THR A 180 -7.94 -7.84 -8.25
CA THR A 180 -7.77 -6.39 -8.39
C THR A 180 -8.83 -5.77 -9.29
N LYS A 181 -9.13 -6.42 -10.41
CA LYS A 181 -10.16 -5.95 -11.35
C LYS A 181 -11.57 -6.01 -10.76
N GLU A 182 -11.90 -7.05 -10.00
CA GLU A 182 -13.17 -7.17 -9.29
C GLU A 182 -13.38 -6.03 -8.30
N ILE A 183 -12.33 -5.66 -7.54
CA ILE A 183 -12.36 -4.52 -6.62
C ILE A 183 -12.54 -3.19 -7.37
N ALA A 184 -11.81 -2.97 -8.46
CA ALA A 184 -11.93 -1.78 -9.30
C ALA A 184 -13.36 -1.61 -9.86
N LEU A 185 -13.94 -2.68 -10.37
CA LEU A 185 -15.31 -2.67 -10.90
C LEU A 185 -16.35 -2.46 -9.80
N ALA A 186 -16.13 -3.03 -8.60
CA ALA A 186 -17.08 -2.92 -7.50
C ALA A 186 -17.16 -1.50 -6.92
N SER A 187 -16.02 -0.80 -6.87
CA SER A 187 -15.91 0.53 -6.24
C SER A 187 -16.02 1.69 -7.23
N GLY A 188 -15.55 1.51 -8.46
CA GLY A 188 -15.35 2.60 -9.42
C GLY A 188 -14.23 3.58 -9.01
N ILE A 189 -13.40 3.22 -8.01
CA ILE A 189 -12.30 4.02 -7.49
C ILE A 189 -10.98 3.52 -8.11
N ASP A 190 -10.03 4.42 -8.32
CA ASP A 190 -8.67 4.07 -8.74
C ASP A 190 -8.09 2.96 -7.86
N THR A 191 -7.81 1.79 -8.46
CA THR A 191 -7.43 0.60 -7.70
C THR A 191 -5.97 0.23 -7.95
N ILE A 192 -5.24 -0.02 -6.87
CA ILE A 192 -3.82 -0.36 -6.85
C ILE A 192 -3.68 -1.82 -6.42
N ALA A 193 -3.07 -2.64 -7.28
CA ALA A 193 -2.77 -4.03 -6.98
C ALA A 193 -1.63 -4.14 -5.96
N SER A 194 -1.76 -5.07 -5.01
CA SER A 194 -0.75 -5.35 -4.00
C SER A 194 -0.68 -6.85 -3.71
N GLY A 195 0.54 -7.31 -3.39
CA GLY A 195 0.82 -8.70 -3.08
C GLY A 195 1.15 -9.56 -4.30
N GLY A 196 2.26 -10.28 -4.23
CA GLY A 196 2.62 -11.34 -5.14
C GLY A 196 3.41 -10.96 -6.40
N VAL A 197 3.58 -9.67 -6.73
CA VAL A 197 4.35 -9.27 -7.92
C VAL A 197 5.67 -10.02 -7.97
N LYS A 198 5.93 -10.66 -9.11
CA LYS A 198 7.06 -11.53 -9.31
C LYS A 198 8.07 -10.95 -10.32
N ASP A 199 7.57 -10.54 -11.49
CA ASP A 199 8.39 -10.05 -12.59
C ASP A 199 7.63 -9.06 -13.49
N LEU A 200 8.23 -8.65 -14.60
CA LEU A 200 7.65 -7.70 -15.55
C LEU A 200 6.39 -8.22 -16.26
N ASN A 201 6.19 -9.53 -16.33
CA ASN A 201 4.98 -10.10 -16.95
C ASN A 201 3.74 -9.76 -16.12
N ASP A 202 3.86 -9.67 -14.79
CA ASP A 202 2.78 -9.24 -13.93
C ASP A 202 2.35 -7.79 -14.21
N ILE A 203 3.34 -6.90 -14.47
CA ILE A 203 3.09 -5.50 -14.83
C ILE A 203 2.34 -5.42 -16.17
N THR A 204 2.79 -6.22 -17.14
CA THR A 204 2.14 -6.32 -18.45
C THR A 204 0.72 -6.83 -18.31
N ALA A 205 0.48 -7.88 -17.55
CA ALA A 205 -0.84 -8.47 -17.34
C ALA A 205 -1.82 -7.48 -16.66
N LEU A 206 -1.35 -6.71 -15.68
CA LEU A 206 -2.17 -5.66 -15.05
C LEU A 206 -2.52 -4.53 -16.04
N LYS A 207 -1.55 -4.11 -16.87
CA LYS A 207 -1.77 -3.08 -17.89
C LYS A 207 -2.77 -3.54 -18.95
N GLU A 208 -2.64 -4.76 -19.44
CA GLU A 208 -3.52 -5.37 -20.45
C GLU A 208 -4.94 -5.61 -19.93
N ALA A 209 -5.08 -5.96 -18.63
CA ALA A 209 -6.40 -6.11 -18.01
C ALA A 209 -7.23 -4.83 -18.08
N GLY A 210 -6.59 -3.67 -18.05
CA GLY A 210 -7.24 -2.36 -18.09
C GLY A 210 -8.06 -2.04 -16.84
N GLY A 211 -8.28 -0.74 -16.57
CA GLY A 211 -9.07 -0.30 -15.42
C GLY A 211 -8.38 -0.48 -14.07
N ILE A 212 -7.08 -0.76 -14.07
CA ILE A 212 -6.25 -0.83 -12.88
C ILE A 212 -5.33 0.40 -12.88
N TYR A 213 -5.40 1.18 -11.79
CA TYR A 213 -4.67 2.43 -11.67
C TYR A 213 -3.17 2.22 -11.45
N GLY A 214 -2.80 1.26 -10.61
CA GLY A 214 -1.41 1.07 -10.25
C GLY A 214 -1.08 -0.29 -9.64
N VAL A 215 0.20 -0.47 -9.31
CA VAL A 215 0.72 -1.67 -8.67
C VAL A 215 1.82 -1.33 -7.67
N ILE A 216 1.80 -1.99 -6.51
CA ILE A 216 2.85 -1.91 -5.49
C ILE A 216 3.89 -2.98 -5.77
N ILE A 217 5.16 -2.57 -5.83
CA ILE A 217 6.30 -3.45 -6.00
C ILE A 217 7.14 -3.41 -4.72
N GLY A 218 7.14 -4.52 -3.99
CA GLY A 218 7.95 -4.71 -2.79
C GLY A 218 9.04 -5.73 -3.03
N LYS A 219 8.85 -6.95 -2.52
CA LYS A 219 9.86 -8.03 -2.46
C LYS A 219 10.55 -8.32 -3.79
N ALA A 220 9.82 -8.24 -4.92
CA ALA A 220 10.39 -8.49 -6.25
C ALA A 220 11.59 -7.58 -6.57
N TYR A 221 11.53 -6.31 -6.16
CA TYR A 221 12.66 -5.40 -6.30
C TYR A 221 13.83 -5.81 -5.39
N TYR A 222 13.58 -5.99 -4.11
CA TYR A 222 14.62 -6.31 -3.13
C TYR A 222 15.34 -7.64 -3.38
N GLU A 223 14.67 -8.59 -4.01
CA GLU A 223 15.24 -9.89 -4.40
C GLU A 223 15.79 -9.88 -5.84
N GLY A 224 15.90 -8.70 -6.48
CA GLY A 224 16.45 -8.55 -7.83
C GLY A 224 15.67 -9.25 -8.94
N LYS A 225 14.36 -9.49 -8.72
CA LYS A 225 13.48 -10.16 -9.69
C LYS A 225 12.89 -9.21 -10.72
N ILE A 226 12.89 -7.89 -10.44
CA ILE A 226 12.33 -6.87 -11.30
C ILE A 226 13.26 -5.67 -11.37
N ASP A 227 13.51 -5.19 -12.58
CA ASP A 227 14.16 -3.89 -12.82
C ASP A 227 13.09 -2.81 -12.85
N LEU A 228 13.14 -1.87 -11.90
CA LEU A 228 12.17 -0.79 -11.81
C LEU A 228 12.24 0.17 -12.99
N LYS A 229 13.42 0.41 -13.59
CA LYS A 229 13.52 1.27 -14.79
C LYS A 229 12.76 0.66 -15.97
N GLU A 230 12.87 -0.66 -16.16
CA GLU A 230 12.11 -1.36 -17.18
C GLU A 230 10.62 -1.35 -16.85
N ALA A 231 10.26 -1.62 -15.60
CA ALA A 231 8.87 -1.56 -15.15
C ALA A 231 8.23 -0.17 -15.41
N PHE A 232 8.94 0.93 -15.09
CA PHE A 232 8.48 2.28 -15.38
C PHE A 232 8.35 2.56 -16.88
N ARG A 233 9.20 1.97 -17.75
CA ARG A 233 9.05 2.09 -19.21
C ARG A 233 7.81 1.39 -19.74
N LEU A 234 7.49 0.20 -19.20
CA LEU A 234 6.33 -0.57 -19.62
C LEU A 234 4.99 0.14 -19.35
N VAL A 235 4.91 0.97 -18.32
CA VAL A 235 3.65 1.62 -17.92
C VAL A 235 3.45 3.02 -18.50
N ARG A 236 4.47 3.57 -19.15
CA ARG A 236 4.41 4.84 -19.92
C ARG A 236 3.67 4.67 -21.27
#